data_4d74d270bd7780086b1c0a64533c1379
#
_entry.id   4d74d270bd7780086b1c0a64533c1379
#
_cell.length_a   1.000
_cell.length_b   1.000
_cell.length_c   1.000
_cell.angle_alpha   90.00
_cell.angle_beta   90.00
_cell.angle_gamma   90.00
#
_symmetry.space_group_name_H-M   'P 1'
#
loop_
_entity.id
_entity.type
_entity.pdbx_description
1 polymer ?
#
loop_
_entity_poly.entity_id
_entity_poly.type
_entity_poly.pdbx_seq_one_letter_code
_entity_poly.pdbx_strand_id
1 'polypeptide(L)'
;MTGVQTCALPISAVRDESSREGVRFVIEVRRDASANVILNNLFKLTQLQTNFSFNMLAIEKGVPKILSLRQILADYIAHQQEVVVRRTQFDKDKAEARAHILEGLLIALDHLDEVITIIRNSQTDAEAQAELMARFELTERQSQAILDMRLRRLTGLERDKIQNEYNDLLALIADLADILAKPERVIAIIKEELDESKRKFADARRTELMVGEVISLEDEDLIEEEDVVITLSNKGYIKRLAKTSFVHKNVEDVVSKVLV
;
A
#
# COMPACT_ATOMS: atom_id res chain seq x y z
N MET A 1 10.88 -29.87 14.30
CA MET A 1 12.26 -30.04 13.76
C MET A 1 13.08 -31.15 14.42
N THR A 2 12.53 -31.90 15.33
CA THR A 2 13.21 -32.98 16.05
C THR A 2 13.46 -34.25 15.22
N GLY A 3 12.92 -34.38 14.02
CA GLY A 3 13.06 -35.58 13.17
C GLY A 3 14.28 -35.64 12.25
N VAL A 4 15.04 -34.54 12.08
CA VAL A 4 16.18 -34.48 11.15
C VAL A 4 17.51 -34.78 11.85
N GLN A 5 17.48 -35.01 13.15
CA GLN A 5 18.69 -35.30 13.94
C GLN A 5 19.33 -36.68 13.68
N THR A 6 18.72 -37.53 12.89
CA THR A 6 19.14 -38.92 12.78
C THR A 6 19.85 -39.19 11.47
N CYS A 7 21.11 -39.49 11.59
CA CYS A 7 21.95 -40.37 10.73
C CYS A 7 22.36 -39.88 9.34
N ALA A 8 21.80 -38.83 8.77
CA ALA A 8 22.11 -38.43 7.37
C ALA A 8 23.00 -37.18 7.25
N LEU A 9 22.99 -36.30 8.25
CA LEU A 9 23.77 -35.04 8.21
C LEU A 9 24.74 -34.96 9.40
N PRO A 10 25.98 -34.51 9.17
CA PRO A 10 26.99 -34.38 10.22
C PRO A 10 26.78 -33.14 11.09
N ILE A 11 25.66 -33.10 11.78
CA ILE A 11 25.23 -32.02 12.71
C ILE A 11 25.62 -32.40 14.14
N SER A 12 26.32 -31.51 14.87
CA SER A 12 26.72 -31.69 16.26
C SER A 12 25.65 -31.26 17.24
N ALA A 13 25.01 -30.11 17.02
CA ALA A 13 23.96 -29.56 17.89
C ALA A 13 23.00 -28.65 17.12
N VAL A 14 21.78 -28.52 17.62
CA VAL A 14 20.79 -27.57 17.15
C VAL A 14 20.25 -26.79 18.36
N ARG A 15 20.32 -25.48 18.33
CA ARG A 15 19.83 -24.58 19.37
C ARG A 15 18.85 -23.57 18.81
N ASP A 16 17.82 -23.28 19.59
CA ASP A 16 16.89 -22.17 19.32
C ASP A 16 17.29 -20.98 20.22
N GLU A 17 17.78 -19.93 19.57
CA GLU A 17 18.17 -18.67 20.21
C GLU A 17 17.18 -17.54 19.82
N SER A 18 15.94 -17.90 19.49
CA SER A 18 14.91 -16.93 19.11
C SER A 18 14.60 -15.95 20.25
N SER A 19 14.40 -14.71 19.90
CA SER A 19 14.12 -13.61 20.84
C SER A 19 12.98 -12.72 20.30
N ARG A 20 12.70 -11.60 20.98
CA ARG A 20 11.76 -10.58 20.50
C ARG A 20 12.22 -9.92 19.19
N GLU A 21 13.49 -9.97 18.88
CA GLU A 21 14.06 -9.39 17.65
C GLU A 21 13.87 -10.29 16.43
N GLY A 22 13.60 -11.59 16.62
CA GLY A 22 13.33 -12.52 15.54
C GLY A 22 13.64 -13.97 15.87
N VAL A 23 13.39 -14.82 14.89
CA VAL A 23 13.68 -16.26 14.95
C VAL A 23 15.15 -16.49 14.61
N ARG A 24 15.89 -17.19 15.48
CA ARG A 24 17.28 -17.54 15.29
C ARG A 24 17.53 -18.99 15.64
N PHE A 25 17.73 -19.82 14.62
CA PHE A 25 18.19 -21.21 14.77
C PHE A 25 19.68 -21.31 14.52
N VAL A 26 20.41 -21.90 15.46
CA VAL A 26 21.84 -22.14 15.35
C VAL A 26 22.06 -23.64 15.16
N ILE A 27 22.69 -24.01 14.05
CA ILE A 27 23.03 -25.38 13.71
C ILE A 27 24.54 -25.50 13.73
N GLU A 28 25.07 -26.28 14.67
CA GLU A 28 26.51 -26.59 14.76
C GLU A 28 26.82 -27.81 13.93
N VAL A 29 27.76 -27.67 13.02
CA VAL A 29 28.22 -28.76 12.18
C VAL A 29 29.53 -29.38 12.70
N ARG A 30 29.76 -30.65 12.40
CA ARG A 30 31.04 -31.32 12.73
C ARG A 30 32.17 -30.68 11.94
N ARG A 31 33.39 -30.75 12.49
CA ARG A 31 34.59 -30.12 11.90
C ARG A 31 35.00 -30.71 10.56
N ASP A 32 34.63 -31.95 10.31
CA ASP A 32 34.95 -32.74 9.13
C ASP A 32 33.92 -32.54 7.97
N ALA A 33 32.92 -31.69 8.15
CA ALA A 33 31.82 -31.54 7.22
C ALA A 33 31.76 -30.16 6.56
N SER A 34 31.34 -30.11 5.31
CA SER A 34 31.10 -28.88 4.58
C SER A 34 29.78 -28.23 5.01
N ALA A 35 29.84 -27.01 5.58
CA ALA A 35 28.67 -26.26 6.03
C ALA A 35 27.71 -25.96 4.88
N ASN A 36 28.22 -25.67 3.69
CA ASN A 36 27.39 -25.33 2.52
C ASN A 36 26.58 -26.54 2.03
N VAL A 37 27.19 -27.72 1.97
CA VAL A 37 26.50 -28.96 1.58
C VAL A 37 25.37 -29.29 2.57
N ILE A 38 25.62 -29.10 3.88
CA ILE A 38 24.60 -29.33 4.91
C ILE A 38 23.47 -28.32 4.77
N LEU A 39 23.77 -27.03 4.53
CA LEU A 39 22.77 -25.98 4.32
C LEU A 39 21.91 -26.31 3.09
N ASN A 40 22.51 -26.69 1.98
CA ASN A 40 21.80 -27.07 0.77
C ASN A 40 20.91 -28.30 0.99
N ASN A 41 21.40 -29.30 1.70
CA ASN A 41 20.59 -30.46 2.10
C ASN A 41 19.41 -30.05 3.02
N LEU A 42 19.63 -29.14 3.96
CA LEU A 42 18.56 -28.62 4.81
C LEU A 42 17.49 -27.87 3.98
N PHE A 43 17.90 -27.07 3.01
CA PHE A 43 16.95 -26.40 2.09
C PHE A 43 16.15 -27.40 1.25
N LYS A 44 16.77 -28.45 0.75
CA LYS A 44 16.12 -29.48 -0.08
C LYS A 44 15.22 -30.42 0.74
N LEU A 45 15.64 -30.81 1.93
CA LEU A 45 14.98 -31.84 2.74
C LEU A 45 14.04 -31.30 3.84
N THR A 46 14.04 -29.99 4.08
CA THR A 46 13.21 -29.36 5.13
C THR A 46 12.45 -28.16 4.59
N GLN A 47 11.57 -27.60 5.44
CA GLN A 47 10.82 -26.38 5.11
C GLN A 47 11.58 -25.08 5.41
N LEU A 48 12.90 -25.10 5.52
CA LEU A 48 13.72 -23.90 5.70
C LEU A 48 13.67 -22.96 4.48
N GLN A 49 13.47 -23.54 3.31
CA GLN A 49 13.19 -22.81 2.08
C GLN A 49 11.87 -23.33 1.49
N THR A 50 10.92 -22.45 1.30
CA THR A 50 9.63 -22.80 0.70
C THR A 50 9.23 -21.77 -0.33
N ASN A 51 8.54 -22.22 -1.37
CA ASN A 51 7.92 -21.33 -2.35
C ASN A 51 6.57 -20.88 -1.82
N PHE A 52 6.33 -19.58 -1.82
CA PHE A 52 5.05 -19.01 -1.50
C PHE A 52 4.35 -18.55 -2.77
N SER A 53 3.28 -19.23 -3.14
CA SER A 53 2.41 -18.81 -4.23
C SER A 53 1.27 -17.98 -3.68
N PHE A 54 1.07 -16.77 -4.22
CA PHE A 54 -0.04 -15.91 -3.82
C PHE A 54 -1.04 -15.77 -4.96
N ASN A 55 -2.31 -15.72 -4.56
CA ASN A 55 -3.43 -15.53 -5.47
C ASN A 55 -4.18 -14.26 -5.02
N MET A 56 -4.04 -13.19 -5.81
CA MET A 56 -4.62 -11.89 -5.48
C MET A 56 -6.08 -11.83 -5.95
N LEU A 57 -6.98 -12.42 -5.18
CA LEU A 57 -8.41 -12.33 -5.41
C LEU A 57 -8.93 -11.02 -4.84
N ALA A 58 -9.57 -10.19 -5.65
CA ALA A 58 -10.22 -8.95 -5.25
C ALA A 58 -11.57 -8.78 -5.94
N ILE A 59 -12.39 -7.89 -5.40
CA ILE A 59 -13.69 -7.52 -6.00
C ILE A 59 -13.48 -6.25 -6.80
N GLU A 60 -13.54 -6.37 -8.13
CA GLU A 60 -13.53 -5.24 -9.04
C GLU A 60 -14.95 -4.98 -9.56
N LYS A 61 -15.48 -3.78 -9.30
CA LYS A 61 -16.84 -3.37 -9.74
C LYS A 61 -17.94 -4.38 -9.37
N GLY A 62 -17.83 -4.97 -8.17
CA GLY A 62 -18.80 -5.96 -7.67
C GLY A 62 -18.58 -7.40 -8.18
N VAL A 63 -17.54 -7.66 -8.98
CA VAL A 63 -17.22 -8.98 -9.52
C VAL A 63 -15.90 -9.49 -8.93
N PRO A 64 -15.84 -10.69 -8.33
CA PRO A 64 -14.59 -11.27 -7.86
C PRO A 64 -13.71 -11.67 -9.05
N LYS A 65 -12.45 -11.21 -9.03
CA LYS A 65 -11.44 -11.47 -10.06
C LYS A 65 -10.07 -11.72 -9.45
N ILE A 66 -9.28 -12.55 -10.10
CA ILE A 66 -7.85 -12.68 -9.81
C ILE A 66 -7.14 -11.59 -10.59
N LEU A 67 -6.48 -10.69 -9.86
CA LEU A 67 -5.83 -9.52 -10.42
C LEU A 67 -4.31 -9.68 -10.39
N SER A 68 -3.64 -9.20 -11.44
CA SER A 68 -2.20 -8.99 -11.42
C SER A 68 -1.84 -7.76 -10.57
N LEU A 69 -0.60 -7.68 -10.09
CA LEU A 69 -0.13 -6.52 -9.33
C LEU A 69 -0.33 -5.21 -10.10
N ARG A 70 -0.08 -5.22 -11.41
CA ARG A 70 -0.29 -4.05 -12.27
C ARG A 70 -1.76 -3.59 -12.28
N GLN A 71 -2.69 -4.54 -12.36
CA GLN A 71 -4.13 -4.23 -12.33
C GLN A 71 -4.55 -3.65 -10.99
N ILE A 72 -4.12 -4.26 -9.87
CA ILE A 72 -4.43 -3.74 -8.53
C ILE A 72 -3.97 -2.29 -8.37
N LEU A 73 -2.76 -1.96 -8.84
CA LEU A 73 -2.25 -0.59 -8.78
C LEU A 73 -3.04 0.36 -9.69
N ALA A 74 -3.42 -0.09 -10.89
CA ALA A 74 -4.22 0.71 -11.81
C ALA A 74 -5.63 0.98 -11.25
N ASP A 75 -6.28 -0.03 -10.69
CA ASP A 75 -7.61 0.08 -10.08
C ASP A 75 -7.57 0.97 -8.83
N TYR A 76 -6.49 0.86 -8.03
CA TYR A 76 -6.28 1.74 -6.88
C TYR A 76 -6.16 3.22 -7.31
N ILE A 77 -5.38 3.51 -8.35
CA ILE A 77 -5.23 4.89 -8.86
C ILE A 77 -6.57 5.40 -9.40
N ALA A 78 -7.29 4.58 -10.16
CA ALA A 78 -8.61 4.95 -10.66
C ALA A 78 -9.61 5.23 -9.53
N HIS A 79 -9.61 4.41 -8.48
CA HIS A 79 -10.42 4.64 -7.29
C HIS A 79 -10.05 5.94 -6.57
N GLN A 80 -8.75 6.23 -6.40
CA GLN A 80 -8.31 7.49 -5.79
C GLN A 80 -8.78 8.71 -6.60
N GLN A 81 -8.69 8.65 -7.93
CA GLN A 81 -9.20 9.71 -8.80
C GLN A 81 -10.71 9.94 -8.59
N GLU A 82 -11.49 8.86 -8.57
CA GLU A 82 -12.94 8.95 -8.32
C GLU A 82 -13.25 9.56 -6.94
N VAL A 83 -12.53 9.15 -5.91
CA VAL A 83 -12.71 9.66 -4.54
C VAL A 83 -12.38 11.15 -4.46
N VAL A 84 -11.25 11.58 -5.05
CA VAL A 84 -10.85 12.99 -5.06
C VAL A 84 -11.89 13.83 -5.80
N VAL A 85 -12.35 13.39 -6.97
CA VAL A 85 -13.39 14.10 -7.75
C VAL A 85 -14.68 14.23 -6.95
N ARG A 86 -15.16 13.13 -6.34
CA ARG A 86 -16.39 13.16 -5.52
C ARG A 86 -16.26 14.05 -4.29
N ARG A 87 -15.13 14.00 -3.61
CA ARG A 87 -14.82 14.86 -2.46
C ARG A 87 -14.83 16.33 -2.88
N THR A 88 -14.12 16.65 -3.94
CA THR A 88 -14.04 18.03 -4.47
C THR A 88 -15.40 18.56 -4.92
N GLN A 89 -16.21 17.71 -5.56
CA GLN A 89 -17.58 18.09 -5.95
C GLN A 89 -18.45 18.38 -4.72
N PHE A 90 -18.39 17.51 -3.70
CA PHE A 90 -19.15 17.71 -2.46
C PHE A 90 -18.73 19.00 -1.74
N ASP A 91 -17.43 19.27 -1.66
CA ASP A 91 -16.92 20.49 -1.01
C ASP A 91 -17.32 21.74 -1.81
N LYS A 92 -17.33 21.67 -3.14
CA LYS A 92 -17.80 22.73 -4.02
C LYS A 92 -19.29 23.01 -3.80
N ASP A 93 -20.15 21.99 -3.85
CA ASP A 93 -21.59 22.12 -3.65
C ASP A 93 -21.92 22.74 -2.27
N LYS A 94 -21.17 22.32 -1.23
CA LYS A 94 -21.29 22.85 0.13
C LYS A 94 -20.86 24.32 0.20
N ALA A 95 -19.78 24.69 -0.45
CA ALA A 95 -19.28 26.06 -0.50
C ALA A 95 -20.24 26.97 -1.29
N GLU A 96 -20.77 26.50 -2.43
CA GLU A 96 -21.77 27.21 -3.23
C GLU A 96 -23.08 27.43 -2.43
N ALA A 97 -23.57 26.41 -1.72
CA ALA A 97 -24.75 26.54 -0.89
C ALA A 97 -24.55 27.56 0.25
N ARG A 98 -23.35 27.63 0.81
CA ARG A 98 -23.00 28.61 1.85
C ARG A 98 -22.87 30.02 1.27
N ALA A 99 -22.18 30.17 0.15
CA ALA A 99 -21.98 31.43 -0.55
C ALA A 99 -23.36 32.03 -0.97
N HIS A 100 -24.26 31.19 -1.47
CA HIS A 100 -25.63 31.59 -1.84
C HIS A 100 -26.40 32.21 -0.65
N ILE A 101 -26.26 31.62 0.55
CA ILE A 101 -26.88 32.18 1.75
C ILE A 101 -26.23 33.53 2.11
N LEU A 102 -24.89 33.62 2.07
CA LEU A 102 -24.20 34.87 2.41
C LEU A 102 -24.51 36.00 1.43
N GLU A 103 -24.65 35.68 0.14
CA GLU A 103 -25.11 36.64 -0.87
C GLU A 103 -26.46 37.27 -0.51
N GLY A 104 -27.44 36.46 -0.17
CA GLY A 104 -28.74 36.94 0.30
C GLY A 104 -28.63 37.79 1.56
N LEU A 105 -27.79 37.41 2.52
CA LEU A 105 -27.56 38.21 3.73
C LEU A 105 -26.87 39.54 3.43
N LEU A 106 -25.95 39.62 2.46
CA LEU A 106 -25.33 40.87 2.03
C LEU A 106 -26.35 41.82 1.38
N ILE A 107 -27.22 41.31 0.48
CA ILE A 107 -28.29 42.06 -0.11
C ILE A 107 -29.21 42.64 0.97
N ALA A 108 -29.58 41.84 1.98
CA ALA A 108 -30.40 42.29 3.09
C ALA A 108 -29.73 43.37 3.95
N LEU A 109 -28.42 43.26 4.17
CA LEU A 109 -27.63 44.26 4.92
C LEU A 109 -27.48 45.58 4.16
N ASP A 110 -27.42 45.52 2.83
CA ASP A 110 -27.32 46.72 1.96
C ASP A 110 -28.65 47.47 1.92
N HIS A 111 -29.79 46.78 2.10
CA HIS A 111 -31.13 47.34 2.10
C HIS A 111 -31.86 47.19 3.45
N LEU A 112 -31.10 47.32 4.55
CA LEU A 112 -31.54 46.97 5.89
C LEU A 112 -32.87 47.66 6.31
N ASP A 113 -33.04 48.97 6.01
CA ASP A 113 -34.23 49.69 6.37
C ASP A 113 -35.50 49.20 5.66
N GLU A 114 -35.37 48.84 4.38
CA GLU A 114 -36.46 48.23 3.61
C GLU A 114 -36.81 46.85 4.16
N VAL A 115 -35.81 46.00 4.43
CA VAL A 115 -35.98 44.65 5.00
C VAL A 115 -36.71 44.73 6.36
N ILE A 116 -36.30 45.64 7.25
CA ILE A 116 -36.96 45.84 8.55
C ILE A 116 -38.40 46.33 8.37
N THR A 117 -38.65 47.20 7.39
CA THR A 117 -40.02 47.72 7.12
C THR A 117 -40.94 46.61 6.62
N ILE A 118 -40.48 45.75 5.72
CA ILE A 118 -41.21 44.59 5.22
C ILE A 118 -41.55 43.64 6.38
N ILE A 119 -40.55 43.26 7.19
CA ILE A 119 -40.77 42.33 8.31
C ILE A 119 -41.78 42.90 9.33
N ARG A 120 -41.74 44.21 9.61
CA ARG A 120 -42.65 44.84 10.57
C ARG A 120 -44.09 44.94 10.05
N ASN A 121 -44.27 45.09 8.74
CA ASN A 121 -45.59 45.25 8.12
C ASN A 121 -46.26 43.89 7.86
N SER A 122 -45.54 42.83 7.77
CA SER A 122 -46.04 41.46 7.57
C SER A 122 -46.65 40.91 8.85
N GLN A 123 -47.79 40.21 8.73
CA GLN A 123 -48.47 39.59 9.88
C GLN A 123 -47.96 38.18 10.18
N THR A 124 -47.38 37.52 9.20
CA THR A 124 -46.84 36.15 9.30
C THR A 124 -45.45 36.06 8.66
N ASP A 125 -44.65 35.10 9.12
CA ASP A 125 -43.30 34.82 8.55
C ASP A 125 -43.42 34.48 7.06
N ALA A 126 -44.48 33.77 6.64
CA ALA A 126 -44.71 33.41 5.25
C ALA A 126 -44.99 34.62 4.34
N GLU A 127 -45.72 35.64 4.84
CA GLU A 127 -45.93 36.90 4.14
C GLU A 127 -44.63 37.69 4.00
N ALA A 128 -43.85 37.81 5.09
CA ALA A 128 -42.54 38.46 5.07
C ALA A 128 -41.59 37.80 4.08
N GLN A 129 -41.56 36.47 4.08
CA GLN A 129 -40.76 35.68 3.15
C GLN A 129 -41.15 35.95 1.70
N ALA A 130 -42.44 35.91 1.37
CA ALA A 130 -42.94 36.14 0.02
C ALA A 130 -42.61 37.56 -0.49
N GLU A 131 -42.77 38.59 0.38
CA GLU A 131 -42.44 39.97 0.04
C GLU A 131 -40.93 40.17 -0.16
N LEU A 132 -40.06 39.57 0.70
CA LEU A 132 -38.61 39.63 0.56
C LEU A 132 -38.18 38.99 -0.75
N MET A 133 -38.74 37.82 -1.09
CA MET A 133 -38.46 37.12 -2.36
C MET A 133 -38.86 37.94 -3.57
N ALA A 134 -40.05 38.53 -3.55
CA ALA A 134 -40.55 39.35 -4.65
C ALA A 134 -39.77 40.67 -4.83
N ARG A 135 -39.34 41.30 -3.74
CA ARG A 135 -38.69 42.61 -3.75
C ARG A 135 -37.21 42.54 -4.14
N PHE A 136 -36.47 41.55 -3.65
CA PHE A 136 -35.03 41.42 -3.81
C PHE A 136 -34.61 40.25 -4.68
N GLU A 137 -35.54 39.58 -5.35
CA GLU A 137 -35.32 38.41 -6.20
C GLU A 137 -34.58 37.28 -5.43
N LEU A 138 -34.87 37.14 -4.13
CA LEU A 138 -34.24 36.17 -3.25
C LEU A 138 -34.87 34.79 -3.40
N THR A 139 -34.05 33.75 -3.16
CA THR A 139 -34.59 32.40 -3.02
C THR A 139 -35.19 32.14 -1.66
N GLU A 140 -36.01 31.11 -1.55
CA GLU A 140 -36.62 30.69 -0.29
C GLU A 140 -35.58 30.47 0.83
N ARG A 141 -34.44 29.86 0.50
CA ARG A 141 -33.35 29.64 1.45
C ARG A 141 -32.68 30.93 1.92
N GLN A 142 -32.51 31.90 1.02
CA GLN A 142 -31.94 33.20 1.37
C GLN A 142 -32.89 34.00 2.25
N SER A 143 -34.19 34.08 1.88
CA SER A 143 -35.19 34.78 2.66
C SER A 143 -35.37 34.18 4.05
N GLN A 144 -35.40 32.86 4.17
CA GLN A 144 -35.42 32.18 5.47
C GLN A 144 -34.22 32.55 6.34
N ALA A 145 -33.02 32.54 5.75
CA ALA A 145 -31.80 32.92 6.46
C ALA A 145 -31.78 34.37 6.93
N ILE A 146 -32.46 35.28 6.20
CA ILE A 146 -32.65 36.67 6.59
C ILE A 146 -33.61 36.76 7.79
N LEU A 147 -34.73 36.05 7.77
CA LEU A 147 -35.68 36.01 8.88
C LEU A 147 -35.09 35.41 10.16
N ASP A 148 -34.26 34.43 10.02
CA ASP A 148 -33.53 33.79 11.14
C ASP A 148 -32.36 34.63 11.66
N MET A 149 -32.04 35.76 11.03
CA MET A 149 -30.85 36.56 11.37
C MET A 149 -31.06 37.29 12.71
N ARG A 150 -30.13 37.12 13.62
CA ARG A 150 -30.12 37.80 14.92
C ARG A 150 -29.74 39.27 14.76
N LEU A 151 -30.42 40.18 15.49
CA LEU A 151 -30.14 41.62 15.49
C LEU A 151 -28.66 41.98 15.71
N ARG A 152 -27.91 41.17 16.46
CA ARG A 152 -26.48 41.39 16.67
C ARG A 152 -25.66 41.33 15.34
N ARG A 153 -26.14 40.63 14.33
CA ARG A 153 -25.43 40.50 13.01
C ARG A 153 -25.63 41.72 12.10
N LEU A 154 -26.45 42.67 12.52
CA LEU A 154 -26.71 43.90 11.76
C LEU A 154 -25.64 44.99 11.97
N THR A 155 -24.60 44.73 12.77
CA THR A 155 -23.52 45.68 13.00
C THR A 155 -22.52 45.73 11.83
N GLY A 156 -21.93 46.90 11.58
CA GLY A 156 -20.95 47.05 10.48
C GLY A 156 -19.78 46.05 10.53
N LEU A 157 -19.27 45.75 11.74
CA LEU A 157 -18.19 44.76 11.90
C LEU A 157 -18.60 43.34 11.48
N GLU A 158 -19.85 42.95 11.67
CA GLU A 158 -20.34 41.63 11.24
C GLU A 158 -20.61 41.62 9.73
N ARG A 159 -21.00 42.73 9.12
CA ARG A 159 -21.12 42.90 7.66
C ARG A 159 -19.73 42.62 7.00
N ASP A 160 -18.67 43.24 7.51
CA ASP A 160 -17.31 43.03 6.97
C ASP A 160 -16.87 41.57 7.07
N LYS A 161 -17.23 40.89 8.16
CA LYS A 161 -16.94 39.46 8.33
C LYS A 161 -17.70 38.61 7.29
N ILE A 162 -18.99 38.89 7.07
CA ILE A 162 -19.80 38.18 6.07
C ILE A 162 -19.25 38.43 4.67
N GLN A 163 -18.83 39.63 4.35
CA GLN A 163 -18.23 39.98 3.05
C GLN A 163 -16.90 39.25 2.85
N ASN A 164 -16.06 39.19 3.87
CA ASN A 164 -14.79 38.45 3.79
C ASN A 164 -15.03 36.94 3.66
N GLU A 165 -15.94 36.35 4.44
CA GLU A 165 -16.33 34.94 4.31
C GLU A 165 -16.84 34.61 2.89
N TYR A 166 -17.67 35.52 2.34
CA TYR A 166 -18.18 35.37 0.97
C TYR A 166 -17.08 35.40 -0.08
N ASN A 167 -16.13 36.34 0.02
CA ASN A 167 -15.00 36.44 -0.89
C ASN A 167 -14.06 35.20 -0.80
N ASP A 168 -13.80 34.72 0.41
CA ASP A 168 -13.01 33.50 0.66
C ASP A 168 -13.69 32.27 0.04
N LEU A 169 -15.01 32.17 0.18
CA LEU A 169 -15.79 31.08 -0.45
C LEU A 169 -15.76 31.15 -1.97
N LEU A 170 -15.88 32.35 -2.57
CA LEU A 170 -15.77 32.50 -4.02
C LEU A 170 -14.41 32.05 -4.54
N ALA A 171 -13.33 32.41 -3.85
CA ALA A 171 -11.99 31.97 -4.19
C ALA A 171 -11.86 30.43 -4.07
N LEU A 172 -12.41 29.85 -3.02
CA LEU A 172 -12.44 28.40 -2.82
C LEU A 172 -13.25 27.68 -3.91
N ILE A 173 -14.44 28.19 -4.27
CA ILE A 173 -15.29 27.62 -5.33
C ILE A 173 -14.54 27.65 -6.68
N ALA A 174 -13.84 28.75 -6.98
CA ALA A 174 -13.05 28.86 -8.20
C ALA A 174 -11.92 27.84 -8.24
N ASP A 175 -11.21 27.61 -7.13
CA ASP A 175 -10.14 26.62 -7.03
C ASP A 175 -10.68 25.18 -7.16
N LEU A 176 -11.78 24.86 -6.46
CA LEU A 176 -12.41 23.54 -6.55
C LEU A 176 -12.97 23.27 -7.97
N ALA A 177 -13.52 24.28 -8.63
CA ALA A 177 -13.95 24.17 -10.02
C ALA A 177 -12.77 23.92 -10.98
N ASP A 178 -11.63 24.56 -10.76
CA ASP A 178 -10.42 24.35 -11.54
C ASP A 178 -9.84 22.94 -11.33
N ILE A 179 -9.89 22.39 -10.11
CA ILE A 179 -9.50 21.00 -9.83
C ILE A 179 -10.39 20.03 -10.62
N LEU A 180 -11.72 20.25 -10.63
CA LEU A 180 -12.66 19.40 -11.35
C LEU A 180 -12.49 19.46 -12.88
N ALA A 181 -12.10 20.63 -13.39
CA ALA A 181 -11.89 20.83 -14.82
C ALA A 181 -10.58 20.23 -15.36
N LYS A 182 -9.56 20.05 -14.49
CA LYS A 182 -8.21 19.65 -14.89
C LYS A 182 -7.82 18.31 -14.25
N PRO A 183 -7.85 17.19 -15.00
CA PRO A 183 -7.43 15.89 -14.48
C PRO A 183 -6.00 15.87 -13.92
N GLU A 184 -5.12 16.72 -14.44
CA GLU A 184 -3.73 16.85 -14.00
C GLU A 184 -3.64 17.33 -12.55
N ARG A 185 -4.55 18.23 -12.11
CA ARG A 185 -4.62 18.70 -10.73
C ARG A 185 -5.06 17.59 -9.78
N VAL A 186 -6.01 16.75 -10.21
CA VAL A 186 -6.44 15.56 -9.44
C VAL A 186 -5.27 14.62 -9.21
N ILE A 187 -4.46 14.36 -10.24
CA ILE A 187 -3.27 13.52 -10.13
C ILE A 187 -2.22 14.18 -9.21
N ALA A 188 -2.06 15.49 -9.26
CA ALA A 188 -1.13 16.21 -8.39
C ALA A 188 -1.52 16.06 -6.91
N ILE A 189 -2.80 16.21 -6.58
CA ILE A 189 -3.34 16.00 -5.22
C ILE A 189 -3.05 14.56 -4.74
N ILE A 190 -3.33 13.56 -5.59
CA ILE A 190 -3.07 12.14 -5.24
C ILE A 190 -1.58 11.92 -4.97
N LYS A 191 -0.69 12.50 -5.77
CA LYS A 191 0.76 12.39 -5.55
C LYS A 191 1.18 13.00 -4.22
N GLU A 192 0.67 14.18 -3.90
CA GLU A 192 0.99 14.86 -2.64
C GLU A 192 0.53 14.04 -1.42
N GLU A 193 -0.69 13.51 -1.44
CA GLU A 193 -1.22 12.66 -0.37
C GLU A 193 -0.43 11.35 -0.22
N LEU A 194 0.02 10.75 -1.34
CA LEU A 194 0.86 9.55 -1.32
C LEU A 194 2.28 9.85 -0.81
N ASP A 195 2.86 11.00 -1.18
CA ASP A 195 4.18 11.42 -0.69
C ASP A 195 4.14 11.73 0.81
N GLU A 196 3.05 12.31 1.30
CA GLU A 196 2.85 12.48 2.74
C GLU A 196 2.74 11.14 3.48
N SER A 197 1.98 10.20 2.93
CA SER A 197 1.85 8.84 3.47
C SER A 197 3.21 8.12 3.50
N LYS A 198 4.00 8.27 2.42
CA LYS A 198 5.35 7.74 2.34
C LYS A 198 6.27 8.32 3.41
N ARG A 199 6.23 9.64 3.64
CA ARG A 199 7.05 10.27 4.69
C ARG A 199 6.72 9.78 6.09
N LYS A 200 5.43 9.49 6.36
CA LYS A 200 4.98 9.07 7.69
C LYS A 200 5.21 7.58 7.97
N PHE A 201 5.10 6.73 6.97
CA PHE A 201 4.97 5.28 7.15
C PHE A 201 5.97 4.44 6.36
N ALA A 202 6.90 5.07 5.60
CA ALA A 202 7.88 4.30 4.85
C ALA A 202 8.89 3.61 5.78
N ASP A 203 9.08 2.32 5.57
CA ASP A 203 10.13 1.51 6.17
C ASP A 203 11.00 0.86 5.08
N ALA A 204 12.14 0.33 5.48
CA ALA A 204 13.03 -0.35 4.57
C ALA A 204 12.43 -1.69 4.10
N ARG A 205 12.59 -2.00 2.82
CA ARG A 205 12.18 -3.30 2.28
C ARG A 205 12.98 -4.41 2.93
N ARG A 206 12.30 -5.42 3.46
CA ARG A 206 12.92 -6.61 4.08
C ARG A 206 13.22 -7.70 3.05
N THR A 207 12.43 -7.74 1.96
CA THR A 207 12.56 -8.76 0.91
C THR A 207 13.61 -8.32 -0.09
N GLU A 208 14.60 -9.16 -0.34
CA GLU A 208 15.59 -8.97 -1.40
C GLU A 208 14.96 -9.20 -2.78
N LEU A 209 15.33 -8.37 -3.74
CA LEU A 209 14.94 -8.54 -5.14
C LEU A 209 16.12 -9.12 -5.90
N MET A 210 16.02 -10.41 -6.23
CA MET A 210 17.00 -11.08 -7.07
C MET A 210 16.54 -11.00 -8.53
N VAL A 211 17.39 -10.46 -9.39
CA VAL A 211 17.18 -10.42 -10.84
C VAL A 211 17.95 -11.56 -11.45
N GLY A 212 17.25 -12.60 -11.89
CA GLY A 212 17.86 -13.78 -12.48
C GLY A 212 16.96 -15.01 -12.34
N GLU A 213 17.43 -16.12 -12.86
CA GLU A 213 16.77 -17.41 -12.68
C GLU A 213 16.85 -17.83 -11.20
N VAL A 214 15.79 -18.43 -10.71
CA VAL A 214 15.82 -19.09 -9.40
C VAL A 214 16.92 -20.14 -9.47
N ILE A 215 17.96 -19.96 -8.65
CA ILE A 215 19.04 -20.96 -8.54
C ILE A 215 18.38 -22.22 -8.00
N SER A 216 18.12 -23.19 -8.89
CA SER A 216 17.73 -24.53 -8.46
C SER A 216 19.00 -25.22 -7.96
N LEU A 217 18.94 -25.73 -6.74
CA LEU A 217 20.03 -26.58 -6.23
C LEU A 217 20.13 -27.80 -7.12
N GLU A 218 21.27 -27.93 -7.82
CA GLU A 218 21.60 -29.14 -8.59
C GLU A 218 22.05 -30.25 -7.67
N ASP A 219 21.99 -31.49 -8.14
CA ASP A 219 22.42 -32.63 -7.32
C ASP A 219 23.92 -32.55 -6.98
N GLU A 220 24.72 -31.85 -7.79
CA GLU A 220 26.14 -31.58 -7.56
C GLU A 220 26.36 -30.70 -6.31
N ASP A 221 25.49 -29.73 -6.04
CA ASP A 221 25.58 -28.86 -4.86
C ASP A 221 25.34 -29.58 -3.53
N LEU A 222 24.87 -30.83 -3.60
CA LEU A 222 24.56 -31.68 -2.44
C LEU A 222 25.67 -32.70 -2.17
N ILE A 223 26.66 -32.82 -3.07
CA ILE A 223 27.74 -33.76 -2.97
C ILE A 223 28.95 -33.07 -2.33
N GLU A 224 29.53 -33.74 -1.33
CA GLU A 224 30.74 -33.26 -0.68
C GLU A 224 31.94 -33.46 -1.62
N GLU A 225 32.79 -32.44 -1.74
CA GLU A 225 34.01 -32.52 -2.53
C GLU A 225 35.02 -33.39 -1.81
N GLU A 226 35.37 -34.54 -2.39
CA GLU A 226 36.29 -35.53 -1.82
C GLU A 226 37.36 -35.90 -2.82
N ASP A 227 38.57 -36.12 -2.32
CA ASP A 227 39.62 -36.81 -3.08
C ASP A 227 39.25 -38.31 -3.28
N VAL A 228 39.06 -38.70 -4.52
CA VAL A 228 38.60 -40.05 -4.84
C VAL A 228 39.57 -40.76 -5.79
N VAL A 229 39.67 -42.08 -5.64
CA VAL A 229 40.37 -42.96 -6.58
C VAL A 229 39.35 -43.68 -7.45
N ILE A 230 39.44 -43.46 -8.75
CA ILE A 230 38.61 -44.15 -9.73
C ILE A 230 39.43 -45.32 -10.31
N THR A 231 38.89 -46.52 -10.15
CA THR A 231 39.51 -47.73 -10.70
C THR A 231 38.71 -48.27 -11.88
N LEU A 232 39.35 -48.57 -12.98
CA LEU A 232 38.76 -49.19 -14.15
C LEU A 232 39.32 -50.60 -14.30
N SER A 233 38.49 -51.63 -14.26
CA SER A 233 38.90 -53.02 -14.48
C SER A 233 38.98 -53.34 -15.97
N ASN A 234 39.81 -54.40 -16.31
CA ASN A 234 39.94 -54.91 -17.71
C ASN A 234 38.57 -55.37 -18.29
N LYS A 235 37.58 -55.66 -17.46
CA LYS A 235 36.24 -56.04 -17.88
C LYS A 235 35.32 -54.84 -18.09
N GLY A 236 35.83 -53.57 -17.96
CA GLY A 236 35.05 -52.36 -18.18
C GLY A 236 34.25 -51.86 -16.96
N TYR A 237 34.43 -52.43 -15.78
CA TYR A 237 33.75 -51.92 -14.54
C TYR A 237 34.49 -50.72 -13.99
N ILE A 238 33.76 -49.67 -13.66
CA ILE A 238 34.25 -48.45 -12.99
C ILE A 238 33.84 -48.50 -11.53
N LYS A 239 34.77 -48.22 -10.60
CA LYS A 239 34.53 -48.14 -9.17
C LYS A 239 35.15 -46.87 -8.61
N ARG A 240 34.38 -46.10 -7.83
CA ARG A 240 34.81 -44.94 -7.06
C ARG A 240 35.10 -45.37 -5.63
N LEU A 241 36.20 -44.97 -5.06
CA LEU A 241 36.58 -45.18 -3.66
C LEU A 241 37.15 -43.88 -3.09
N ALA A 242 36.86 -43.54 -1.84
CA ALA A 242 37.54 -42.44 -1.16
C ALA A 242 39.05 -42.77 -1.05
N LYS A 243 39.90 -41.76 -1.27
CA LYS A 243 41.36 -41.91 -1.23
C LYS A 243 41.84 -42.53 0.09
N THR A 244 41.18 -42.17 1.20
CA THR A 244 41.46 -42.71 2.54
C THR A 244 41.13 -44.20 2.69
N SER A 245 40.15 -44.69 1.92
CA SER A 245 39.69 -46.07 1.93
C SER A 245 40.37 -46.96 0.90
N PHE A 246 41.21 -46.36 0.04
CA PHE A 246 41.93 -47.10 -0.99
C PHE A 246 43.11 -47.85 -0.38
N VAL A 247 42.91 -49.12 -0.12
CA VAL A 247 43.98 -50.04 0.28
C VAL A 247 44.37 -50.89 -0.93
N HIS A 248 45.62 -50.85 -1.32
CA HIS A 248 46.11 -51.68 -2.40
C HIS A 248 46.11 -53.15 -1.93
N LYS A 249 44.97 -53.83 -2.02
CA LYS A 249 44.87 -55.28 -1.85
C LYS A 249 45.06 -55.91 -3.20
N ASN A 250 45.86 -57.00 -3.23
CA ASN A 250 45.93 -57.87 -4.39
C ASN A 250 44.51 -58.33 -4.75
N VAL A 251 43.93 -57.71 -5.75
CA VAL A 251 42.59 -58.02 -6.24
C VAL A 251 42.82 -58.86 -7.49
N GLU A 252 42.14 -59.98 -7.59
CA GLU A 252 42.12 -60.86 -8.77
C GLU A 252 41.66 -60.14 -10.05
N ASP A 253 41.03 -58.93 -9.94
CA ASP A 253 40.71 -58.04 -11.04
C ASP A 253 41.89 -57.10 -11.33
N VAL A 254 42.52 -57.26 -12.45
CA VAL A 254 43.62 -56.40 -12.93
C VAL A 254 43.01 -54.99 -13.19
N VAL A 255 43.41 -54.02 -12.37
CA VAL A 255 43.03 -52.59 -12.54
C VAL A 255 43.90 -52.05 -13.70
N SER A 256 43.25 -51.63 -14.80
CA SER A 256 43.93 -51.13 -15.99
C SER A 256 44.33 -49.65 -15.88
N LYS A 257 43.67 -48.89 -15.04
CA LYS A 257 43.96 -47.47 -14.83
C LYS A 257 43.45 -46.98 -13.46
N VAL A 258 44.29 -46.23 -12.74
CA VAL A 258 43.93 -45.50 -11.53
C VAL A 258 44.01 -44.00 -11.83
N LEU A 259 42.97 -43.24 -11.58
CA LEU A 259 42.94 -41.79 -11.64
C LEU A 259 42.72 -41.26 -10.22
N VAL A 260 43.53 -40.29 -9.79
CA VAL A 260 43.47 -39.62 -8.49
C VAL A 260 43.01 -38.21 -8.72
#